data_ad21af797c02b7aee7b75ca45c112869
#
_entry.id   ad21af797c02b7aee7b75ca45c112869
#
_cell.length_a   1.000
_cell.length_b   1.000
_cell.length_c   1.000
_cell.angle_alpha   90.00
_cell.angle_beta   90.00
_cell.angle_gamma   90.00
#
_symmetry.space_group_name_H-M   'P 1'
#
loop_
_entity.id
_entity.type
_entity.pdbx_description
1 polymer ?
#
loop_
_entity_poly.entity_id
_entity_poly.type
_entity_poly.pdbx_seq_one_letter_code
_entity_poly.pdbx_strand_id
1 'polypeptide(L)' 'MNIPDAASFGRTLREQRKALNYTQAFLAEVSGFSVSFISDLENGKETVELGRALRLANLLGLNCSLDERGAS' A
#
# COMPACT_ATOMS: atom_id res chain seq x y z
N MET A 1 -1.18 11.32 7.82
CA MET A 1 -1.44 11.31 6.38
C MET A 1 -2.89 10.92 6.11
N ASN A 2 -3.56 11.65 5.25
CA ASN A 2 -4.95 11.39 4.94
C ASN A 2 -5.07 10.55 3.67
N ILE A 3 -5.69 9.39 3.77
CA ILE A 3 -5.86 8.46 2.64
C ILE A 3 -7.37 8.31 2.39
N PRO A 4 -7.94 9.14 1.51
CA PRO A 4 -9.39 9.13 1.31
C PRO A 4 -9.91 8.02 0.41
N ASP A 5 -9.04 7.39 -0.41
CA ASP A 5 -9.50 6.40 -1.38
C ASP A 5 -8.38 5.42 -1.76
N ALA A 6 -8.75 4.43 -2.57
CA ALA A 6 -7.81 3.40 -3.00
C ALA A 6 -6.68 3.96 -3.87
N ALA A 7 -6.97 4.97 -4.67
CA ALA A 7 -5.94 5.58 -5.52
C ALA A 7 -4.85 6.24 -4.68
N SER A 8 -5.25 6.96 -3.65
CA SER A 8 -4.31 7.60 -2.73
C SER A 8 -3.51 6.58 -1.94
N PHE A 9 -4.16 5.51 -1.51
CA PHE A 9 -3.50 4.40 -0.82
C PHE A 9 -2.42 3.79 -1.72
N GLY A 10 -2.78 3.47 -2.95
CA GLY A 10 -1.85 2.87 -3.90
C GLY A 10 -0.67 3.77 -4.22
N ARG A 11 -0.93 5.05 -4.40
CA ARG A 11 0.12 6.04 -4.68
C ARG A 11 1.09 6.13 -3.51
N THR A 12 0.59 6.12 -2.29
CA THR A 12 1.42 6.16 -1.10
C THR A 12 2.32 4.94 -1.00
N LEU A 13 1.78 3.76 -1.29
CA LEU A 13 2.57 2.52 -1.32
C LEU A 13 3.68 2.61 -2.36
N ARG A 14 3.36 3.09 -3.54
CA ARG A 14 4.33 3.21 -4.63
C ARG A 14 5.46 4.16 -4.26
N GLU A 15 5.11 5.30 -3.69
CA GLU A 15 6.12 6.29 -3.28
C GLU A 15 7.03 5.72 -2.21
N GLN A 16 6.48 5.02 -1.23
CA GLN A 16 7.26 4.41 -0.17
C GLN A 16 8.18 3.31 -0.72
N ARG A 17 7.64 2.49 -1.62
CA ARG A 17 8.44 1.44 -2.27
C ARG A 17 9.64 2.06 -2.99
N LYS A 18 9.40 3.13 -3.74
CA LYS A 18 10.47 3.81 -4.48
C LYS A 18 11.47 4.49 -3.53
N ALA A 19 10.99 5.06 -2.45
CA ALA A 19 11.85 5.67 -1.45
C ALA A 19 12.80 4.65 -0.83
N LEU A 20 12.36 3.39 -0.73
CA LEU A 20 13.19 2.30 -0.23
C LEU A 20 14.06 1.66 -1.33
N ASN A 21 13.99 2.17 -2.56
CA ASN A 21 14.71 1.66 -3.71
C ASN A 21 14.32 0.21 -4.07
N TYR A 22 13.07 -0.16 -3.82
CA TYR A 22 12.56 -1.49 -4.15
C TYR A 22 11.88 -1.46 -5.51
N THR A 23 12.13 -2.49 -6.32
CA THR A 23 11.33 -2.74 -7.52
C THR A 23 10.07 -3.50 -7.11
N GLN A 24 9.07 -3.51 -7.99
CA GLN A 24 7.89 -4.36 -7.75
C GLN A 24 8.28 -5.83 -7.67
N ALA A 25 9.22 -6.27 -8.50
CA ALA A 25 9.69 -7.66 -8.48
C ALA A 25 10.34 -8.02 -7.15
N PHE A 26 11.18 -7.15 -6.62
CA PHE A 26 11.81 -7.38 -5.31
C PHE A 26 10.76 -7.44 -4.21
N LEU A 27 9.83 -6.49 -4.22
CA LEU A 27 8.78 -6.46 -3.21
C LEU A 27 7.90 -7.71 -3.27
N ALA A 28 7.60 -8.17 -4.49
CA ALA A 28 6.84 -9.41 -4.67
C ALA A 28 7.57 -10.59 -4.04
N GLU A 29 8.87 -10.68 -4.26
CA GLU A 29 9.67 -11.77 -3.73
C GLU A 29 9.69 -11.79 -2.20
N VAL A 30 9.92 -10.64 -1.56
CA VAL A 30 10.05 -10.59 -0.09
C VAL A 30 8.70 -10.64 0.61
N SER A 31 7.64 -10.20 -0.05
CA SER A 31 6.30 -10.16 0.54
C SER A 31 5.50 -11.43 0.34
N GLY A 32 5.85 -12.21 -0.68
CA GLY A 32 5.05 -13.36 -1.09
C GLY A 32 3.86 -13.01 -1.95
N PHE A 33 3.62 -11.74 -2.23
CA PHE A 33 2.57 -11.30 -3.15
C PHE A 33 3.08 -11.32 -4.58
N SER A 34 2.16 -11.39 -5.55
CA SER A 34 2.54 -11.33 -6.96
C SER A 34 2.82 -9.89 -7.38
N VAL A 35 3.62 -9.73 -8.44
CA VAL A 35 3.84 -8.43 -9.07
C VAL A 35 2.49 -7.85 -9.53
N SER A 36 1.62 -8.71 -10.04
CA SER A 36 0.30 -8.30 -10.51
C SER A 36 -0.54 -7.69 -9.38
N PHE A 37 -0.53 -8.32 -8.21
CA PHE A 37 -1.24 -7.78 -7.05
C PHE A 37 -0.68 -6.42 -6.63
N ILE A 38 0.64 -6.31 -6.57
CA ILE A 38 1.31 -5.06 -6.18
C ILE A 38 0.98 -3.96 -7.19
N SER A 39 1.03 -4.27 -8.47
CA SER A 39 0.71 -3.32 -9.53
C SER A 39 -0.74 -2.84 -9.44
N ASP A 40 -1.66 -3.77 -9.25
CA ASP A 40 -3.09 -3.43 -9.09
C ASP A 40 -3.29 -2.49 -7.91
N LEU A 41 -2.65 -2.80 -6.79
CA LEU A 41 -2.77 -2.00 -5.59
C LEU A 41 -2.20 -0.60 -5.78
N GLU A 42 -1.04 -0.50 -6.41
CA GLU A 42 -0.40 0.79 -6.67
C GLU A 42 -1.21 1.64 -7.66
N ASN A 43 -1.96 0.99 -8.53
CA ASN A 43 -2.82 1.67 -9.50
C ASN A 43 -4.22 1.98 -8.98
N GLY A 44 -4.47 1.70 -7.70
CA GLY A 44 -5.70 2.10 -7.06
C GLY A 44 -6.89 1.18 -7.30
N LYS A 45 -6.64 -0.09 -7.59
CA LYS A 45 -7.73 -1.05 -7.76
C LYS A 45 -8.53 -1.16 -6.47
N GLU A 46 -9.84 -0.93 -6.56
CA GLU A 46 -10.70 -0.84 -5.39
C GLU A 46 -11.13 -2.20 -4.83
N THR A 47 -11.02 -3.24 -5.62
CA THR A 47 -11.49 -4.56 -5.25
C THR A 47 -10.44 -5.46 -4.62
N VAL A 48 -9.32 -4.88 -4.18
CA VAL A 48 -8.28 -5.66 -3.50
C VAL A 48 -8.73 -6.02 -2.09
N GLU A 49 -8.25 -7.16 -1.60
CA GLU A 49 -8.54 -7.57 -0.24
C GLU A 49 -7.82 -6.66 0.76
N LEU A 50 -8.59 -6.07 1.67
CA LEU A 50 -8.04 -5.08 2.63
C LEU A 50 -6.93 -5.66 3.49
N GLY A 51 -7.10 -6.88 3.98
CA GLY A 51 -6.08 -7.50 4.83
C GLY A 51 -4.73 -7.61 4.15
N ARG A 52 -4.74 -7.96 2.86
CA ARG A 52 -3.51 -8.04 2.08
C ARG A 52 -2.90 -6.67 1.84
N ALA A 53 -3.75 -5.68 1.56
CA ALA A 53 -3.29 -4.31 1.34
C ALA A 53 -2.60 -3.76 2.58
N LEU A 54 -3.20 -3.97 3.75
CA LEU A 54 -2.63 -3.53 5.02
C LEU A 54 -1.31 -4.25 5.32
N ARG A 55 -1.24 -5.54 5.02
CA ARG A 55 0.00 -6.30 5.24
C ARG A 55 1.13 -5.77 4.39
N LEU A 56 0.84 -5.44 3.13
CA LEU A 56 1.86 -4.88 2.25
C LEU A 56 2.34 -3.52 2.75
N ALA A 57 1.41 -2.66 3.20
CA ALA A 57 1.75 -1.37 3.77
C ALA A 57 2.68 -1.53 4.98
N ASN A 58 2.37 -2.47 5.86
CA ASN A 58 3.20 -2.74 7.04
C ASN A 58 4.59 -3.20 6.66
N LEU A 59 4.70 -4.04 5.64
CA LEU A 59 6.01 -4.50 5.15
C LEU A 59 6.86 -3.36 4.64
N LEU A 60 6.23 -2.32 4.11
CA LEU A 60 6.93 -1.13 3.64
C LEU A 60 7.23 -0.14 4.75
N GLY A 61 6.90 -0.47 5.99
CA GLY A 61 7.14 0.41 7.12
C GLY A 61 6.09 1.48 7.33
N LEU A 62 4.93 1.34 6.68
CA LEU A 62 3.84 2.28 6.81
C LEU A 62 2.85 1.79 7.86
N ASN A 63 2.40 2.70 8.71
CA ASN A 63 1.37 2.41 9.69
C ASN A 63 0.04 2.93 9.18
N CYS A 64 -0.96 2.06 9.18
CA CYS A 64 -2.31 2.45 8.78
C CYS A 64 -3.14 2.66 10.03
N SER A 65 -3.70 3.84 10.16
CA SER A 65 -4.54 4.17 11.31
C SER A 65 -5.82 4.84 10.85
N LEU A 66 -6.84 4.72 11.70
CA LEU A 66 -8.12 5.38 11.47
C LEU A 66 -8.33 6.35 12.62
N ASP A 67 -8.57 7.61 12.26
CA ASP A 67 -8.79 8.66 13.24
C ASP A 67 -10.20 9.22 13.08
N GLU A 68 -10.84 9.47 14.18
CA GLU A 68 -12.19 10.03 14.16
C GLU A 68 -12.15 11.45 13.61
N ARG A 69 -12.98 11.71 12.61
CA ARG A 69 -13.05 13.05 12.04
C ARG A 69 -13.59 14.02 13.08
N GLY A 70 -12.93 15.17 13.23
CA GLY A 70 -13.34 16.18 14.18
C GLY A 70 -12.87 15.91 15.60
N ALA A 71 -12.19 14.80 15.86
CA ALA A 71 -11.50 14.57 17.12
C ALA A 71 -10.34 15.55 17.23
N SER A 72 -10.18 16.20 18.30
CA SER A 72 -9.14 17.19 18.46
C SER A 72 -8.48 17.08 19.83
#